data_48649c7c6a5b3218b0a3d815f7bb6356
#
_entry.id   48649c7c6a5b3218b0a3d815f7bb6356
#
_cell.length_a   1.000
_cell.length_b   1.000
_cell.length_c   1.000
_cell.angle_alpha   90.00
_cell.angle_beta   90.00
_cell.angle_gamma   90.00
#
_symmetry.space_group_name_H-M   'P 1'
#
loop_
_entity.id
_entity.type
_entity.pdbx_description
1 polymer ?
#
loop_
_entity_poly.entity_id
_entity_poly.type
_entity_poly.pdbx_seq_one_letter_code
_entity_poly.pdbx_strand_id
1 'polypeptide(L)'
;IMSGDWSSDVCSSDLVKGFLNLVIAPAAWIGLLNDIHADEKFGVQQVTADSPLAMVEYSSPNTNKPLHLGHVRNNLLGWSLSKIMEANGYKVVKTNIVNDRGIHICKSMLAWQKWGNGITPEQAGKKGDHLIGDFYVLFDKHYRAEVAELTAKFREEGLDDEAAKAKAEQESPLMKEAHEMLVKWEANDPEVRALWEKMNSWVYAGFDETYKALGVGFDKIYY
;
A
#
# COMPACT_ATOMS: atom_id res chain seq x y z
N ILE A 1 28.40 -22.86 9.43
CA ILE A 1 29.50 -23.87 9.24
C ILE A 1 29.62 -24.58 10.57
N MET A 2 29.10 -25.81 10.65
CA MET A 2 29.25 -26.64 11.84
C MET A 2 30.69 -27.14 11.93
N SER A 3 31.45 -26.67 12.89
CA SER A 3 32.72 -27.26 13.31
C SER A 3 32.39 -28.39 14.33
N GLY A 4 32.02 -29.53 13.86
CA GLY A 4 31.77 -30.71 14.68
C GLY A 4 32.66 -31.86 14.21
N ASP A 5 33.12 -32.65 15.14
CA ASP A 5 33.89 -33.85 14.96
C ASP A 5 33.10 -34.81 14.05
N TRP A 6 33.58 -35.01 12.84
CA TRP A 6 32.94 -35.91 11.85
C TRP A 6 33.32 -37.35 12.22
N SER A 7 32.61 -37.93 13.19
CA SER A 7 32.76 -39.32 13.50
C SER A 7 32.07 -40.21 12.45
N SER A 8 32.59 -41.41 12.23
CA SER A 8 32.01 -42.42 11.35
C SER A 8 30.56 -42.80 11.65
N ASP A 9 30.10 -42.45 12.84
CA ASP A 9 28.72 -42.72 13.32
C ASP A 9 27.69 -41.71 12.81
N VAL A 10 28.14 -40.56 12.27
CA VAL A 10 27.26 -39.44 11.81
C VAL A 10 27.09 -39.49 10.28
N CYS A 11 28.11 -39.84 9.52
CA CYS A 11 28.04 -39.97 8.07
C CYS A 11 29.05 -40.95 7.49
N SER A 12 28.77 -41.45 6.29
CA SER A 12 29.76 -42.14 5.43
C SER A 12 30.10 -41.23 4.23
N SER A 13 31.30 -41.41 3.69
CA SER A 13 31.73 -40.65 2.51
C SER A 13 32.42 -41.55 1.50
N ASP A 14 32.26 -41.25 0.22
CA ASP A 14 33.04 -41.83 -0.87
C ASP A 14 33.50 -40.73 -1.84
N LEU A 15 34.57 -41.02 -2.59
CA LEU A 15 35.11 -40.11 -3.59
C LEU A 15 34.94 -40.74 -4.97
N VAL A 16 34.03 -40.16 -5.80
CA VAL A 16 33.74 -40.64 -7.13
C VAL A 16 34.07 -39.55 -8.16
N LYS A 17 35.02 -39.79 -9.04
CA LYS A 17 35.42 -38.84 -10.10
C LYS A 17 35.72 -37.43 -9.62
N GLY A 18 36.31 -37.27 -8.41
CA GLY A 18 36.64 -35.98 -7.83
C GLY A 18 35.50 -35.34 -7.04
N PHE A 19 34.33 -35.96 -6.94
CA PHE A 19 33.22 -35.50 -6.11
C PHE A 19 33.23 -36.24 -4.77
N LEU A 20 33.17 -35.50 -3.67
CA LEU A 20 32.97 -36.03 -2.33
C LEU A 20 31.48 -36.23 -2.09
N ASN A 21 31.02 -37.46 -2.03
CA ASN A 21 29.65 -37.79 -1.66
C ASN A 21 29.58 -38.05 -0.17
N LEU A 22 28.59 -37.48 0.47
CA LEU A 22 28.32 -37.65 1.90
C LEU A 22 26.93 -38.25 2.10
N VAL A 23 26.85 -39.32 2.87
CA VAL A 23 25.59 -39.93 3.28
C VAL A 23 25.46 -39.79 4.80
N ILE A 24 24.52 -38.97 5.22
CA ILE A 24 24.25 -38.72 6.64
C ILE A 24 23.53 -39.94 7.23
N ALA A 25 24.01 -40.41 8.40
CA ALA A 25 23.42 -41.56 9.06
C ALA A 25 21.95 -41.29 9.45
N PRO A 26 21.05 -42.28 9.35
CA PRO A 26 19.65 -42.14 9.74
C PRO A 26 19.46 -41.64 11.16
N ALA A 27 20.31 -42.02 12.08
CA ALA A 27 20.28 -41.59 13.49
C ALA A 27 20.45 -40.06 13.61
N ALA A 28 21.32 -39.43 12.80
CA ALA A 28 21.52 -38.00 12.81
C ALA A 28 20.26 -37.25 12.29
N TRP A 29 19.61 -37.79 11.26
CA TRP A 29 18.32 -37.22 10.79
C TRP A 29 17.21 -37.34 11.83
N ILE A 30 17.11 -38.48 12.53
CA ILE A 30 16.14 -38.68 13.59
C ILE A 30 16.44 -37.73 14.80
N GLY A 31 17.72 -37.56 15.15
CA GLY A 31 18.15 -36.60 16.16
C GLY A 31 17.71 -35.19 15.82
N LEU A 32 18.03 -34.71 14.60
CA LEU A 32 17.62 -33.40 14.11
C LEU A 32 16.08 -33.22 14.09
N LEU A 33 15.34 -34.25 13.69
CA LEU A 33 13.89 -34.21 13.68
C LEU A 33 13.33 -34.05 15.12
N ASN A 34 13.92 -34.74 16.09
CA ASN A 34 13.53 -34.62 17.51
C ASN A 34 13.85 -33.22 18.04
N ASP A 35 15.01 -32.65 17.69
CA ASP A 35 15.36 -31.27 18.06
C ASP A 35 14.38 -30.24 17.48
N ILE A 36 14.03 -30.38 16.19
CA ILE A 36 13.01 -29.56 15.52
C ILE A 36 11.64 -29.69 16.22
N HIS A 37 11.28 -30.93 16.57
CA HIS A 37 9.99 -31.18 17.24
C HIS A 37 9.93 -30.63 18.67
N ALA A 38 11.08 -30.62 19.38
CA ALA A 38 11.18 -30.12 20.75
C ALA A 38 11.21 -28.58 20.85
N ASP A 39 11.58 -27.88 19.77
CA ASP A 39 11.69 -26.41 19.75
C ASP A 39 10.79 -25.81 18.69
N GLU A 40 9.62 -25.27 19.09
CA GLU A 40 8.68 -24.58 18.20
C GLU A 40 9.29 -23.38 17.45
N LYS A 41 10.42 -22.87 17.91
CA LYS A 41 11.16 -21.76 17.32
C LYS A 41 12.47 -22.20 16.65
N PHE A 42 12.61 -23.49 16.35
CA PHE A 42 13.79 -24.02 15.71
C PHE A 42 14.12 -23.25 14.41
N GLY A 43 15.36 -22.77 14.31
CA GLY A 43 15.82 -21.97 13.17
C GLY A 43 15.47 -20.48 13.23
N VAL A 44 14.71 -20.03 14.23
CA VAL A 44 14.40 -18.60 14.43
C VAL A 44 15.42 -17.98 15.39
N GLN A 45 16.04 -16.89 14.97
CA GLN A 45 16.96 -16.14 15.82
C GLN A 45 16.21 -15.25 16.81
N GLN A 46 16.70 -15.20 18.05
CA GLN A 46 16.13 -14.35 19.09
C GLN A 46 16.49 -12.88 18.84
N VAL A 47 15.50 -12.01 18.92
CA VAL A 47 15.72 -10.55 18.93
C VAL A 47 16.23 -10.13 20.30
N THR A 48 17.39 -9.45 20.35
CA THR A 48 18.04 -8.97 21.58
C THR A 48 18.14 -7.44 21.60
N ALA A 49 18.68 -6.89 22.70
CA ALA A 49 18.93 -5.46 22.79
C ALA A 49 19.86 -4.94 21.69
N ASP A 50 20.84 -5.75 21.29
CA ASP A 50 21.86 -5.41 20.28
C ASP A 50 21.46 -5.79 18.85
N SER A 51 20.27 -6.36 18.66
CA SER A 51 19.78 -6.72 17.32
C SER A 51 19.67 -5.50 16.42
N PRO A 52 20.07 -5.62 15.14
CA PRO A 52 19.98 -4.53 14.19
C PRO A 52 18.53 -4.10 13.97
N LEU A 53 18.31 -2.79 13.85
CA LEU A 53 17.01 -2.21 13.54
C LEU A 53 16.84 -2.11 12.03
N ALA A 54 15.71 -2.58 11.51
CA ALA A 54 15.28 -2.40 10.13
C ALA A 54 13.91 -1.75 10.10
N MET A 55 13.70 -0.84 9.15
CA MET A 55 12.39 -0.25 8.85
C MET A 55 11.94 -0.75 7.49
N VAL A 56 10.72 -1.27 7.42
CA VAL A 56 10.11 -1.75 6.18
C VAL A 56 8.84 -0.95 5.94
N GLU A 57 8.85 -0.15 4.87
CA GLU A 57 7.69 0.60 4.41
C GLU A 57 6.95 -0.18 3.34
N TYR A 58 5.63 -0.29 3.46
CA TYR A 58 4.76 -0.89 2.45
C TYR A 58 3.35 -0.34 2.54
N SER A 59 2.50 -0.66 1.57
CA SER A 59 1.19 -0.09 1.30
C SER A 59 1.27 1.33 0.74
N SER A 60 1.48 2.33 1.53
CA SER A 60 1.62 3.76 1.18
C SER A 60 0.59 4.24 0.14
N PRO A 61 -0.72 4.07 0.41
CA PRO A 61 -1.77 4.34 -0.56
C PRO A 61 -2.18 5.81 -0.59
N ASN A 62 -2.80 6.22 -1.70
CA ASN A 62 -3.52 7.48 -1.78
C ASN A 62 -4.97 7.29 -1.35
N THR A 63 -5.54 8.26 -0.63
CA THR A 63 -6.91 8.17 -0.09
C THR A 63 -8.03 8.50 -1.09
N ASN A 64 -7.71 8.72 -2.35
CA ASN A 64 -8.70 9.01 -3.39
C ASN A 64 -9.27 7.76 -4.09
N LYS A 65 -8.82 6.57 -3.75
CA LYS A 65 -9.23 5.32 -4.41
C LYS A 65 -9.02 4.11 -3.50
N PRO A 66 -9.74 2.99 -3.73
CA PRO A 66 -9.53 1.76 -2.98
C PRO A 66 -8.19 1.11 -3.30
N LEU A 67 -7.76 0.21 -2.40
CA LEU A 67 -6.61 -0.65 -2.65
C LEU A 67 -6.91 -1.60 -3.82
N HIS A 68 -5.95 -1.76 -4.71
CA HIS A 68 -6.04 -2.69 -5.85
C HIS A 68 -4.97 -3.79 -5.75
N LEU A 69 -4.96 -4.75 -6.68
CA LEU A 69 -4.05 -5.90 -6.66
C LEU A 69 -2.56 -5.52 -6.54
N GLY A 70 -2.15 -4.36 -7.08
CA GLY A 70 -0.79 -3.84 -6.91
C GLY A 70 -0.47 -3.51 -5.45
N HIS A 71 -1.42 -2.94 -4.71
CA HIS A 71 -1.28 -2.70 -3.27
C HIS A 71 -1.28 -4.01 -2.49
N VAL A 72 -2.15 -4.98 -2.84
CA VAL A 72 -2.18 -6.30 -2.21
C VAL A 72 -0.82 -6.98 -2.33
N ARG A 73 -0.24 -7.00 -3.54
CA ARG A 73 1.10 -7.56 -3.77
C ARG A 73 2.16 -6.85 -2.93
N ASN A 74 2.16 -5.52 -2.92
CA ASN A 74 3.10 -4.72 -2.14
C ASN A 74 2.97 -5.01 -0.63
N ASN A 75 1.74 -5.07 -0.11
CA ASN A 75 1.47 -5.40 1.29
C ASN A 75 2.01 -6.77 1.69
N LEU A 76 1.72 -7.79 0.87
CA LEU A 76 2.18 -9.16 1.15
C LEU A 76 3.70 -9.29 1.05
N LEU A 77 4.35 -8.60 0.11
CA LEU A 77 5.81 -8.59 -0.01
C LEU A 77 6.46 -7.91 1.21
N GLY A 78 5.98 -6.72 1.60
CA GLY A 78 6.51 -6.00 2.74
C GLY A 78 6.31 -6.75 4.06
N TRP A 79 5.12 -7.33 4.24
CA TRP A 79 4.81 -8.16 5.40
C TRP A 79 5.70 -9.41 5.47
N SER A 80 5.82 -10.16 4.37
CA SER A 80 6.65 -11.37 4.31
C SER A 80 8.13 -11.07 4.56
N LEU A 81 8.66 -10.00 3.95
CA LEU A 81 10.02 -9.55 4.19
C LEU A 81 10.23 -9.21 5.67
N SER A 82 9.30 -8.49 6.28
CA SER A 82 9.36 -8.16 7.70
C SER A 82 9.41 -9.41 8.57
N LYS A 83 8.59 -10.43 8.26
CA LYS A 83 8.59 -11.71 9.00
C LYS A 83 9.89 -12.49 8.84
N ILE A 84 10.46 -12.50 7.63
CA ILE A 84 11.76 -13.15 7.38
C ILE A 84 12.86 -12.44 8.16
N MET A 85 12.88 -11.11 8.18
CA MET A 85 13.86 -10.34 8.93
C MET A 85 13.71 -10.55 10.44
N GLU A 86 12.47 -10.52 10.96
CA GLU A 86 12.18 -10.85 12.37
C GLU A 86 12.72 -12.23 12.74
N ALA A 87 12.48 -13.24 11.90
CA ALA A 87 12.99 -14.60 12.09
C ALA A 87 14.53 -14.71 12.02
N ASN A 88 15.19 -13.75 11.38
CA ASN A 88 16.65 -13.63 11.34
C ASN A 88 17.22 -12.70 12.44
N GLY A 89 16.44 -12.39 13.45
CA GLY A 89 16.91 -11.67 14.63
C GLY A 89 16.96 -10.14 14.49
N TYR A 90 16.35 -9.56 13.45
CA TYR A 90 16.22 -8.11 13.32
C TYR A 90 15.06 -7.57 14.19
N LYS A 91 15.24 -6.39 14.74
CA LYS A 91 14.12 -5.54 15.19
C LYS A 91 13.51 -4.90 13.96
N VAL A 92 12.26 -5.22 13.64
CA VAL A 92 11.60 -4.68 12.45
C VAL A 92 10.52 -3.69 12.86
N VAL A 93 10.54 -2.50 12.25
CA VAL A 93 9.48 -1.50 12.34
C VAL A 93 8.77 -1.44 11.00
N LYS A 94 7.51 -1.85 10.99
CA LYS A 94 6.63 -1.85 9.81
C LYS A 94 5.94 -0.49 9.72
N THR A 95 6.13 0.21 8.60
CA THR A 95 5.61 1.56 8.41
C THR A 95 4.71 1.65 7.17
N ASN A 96 3.77 2.58 7.24
CA ASN A 96 2.87 2.93 6.15
C ASN A 96 2.79 4.46 6.07
N ILE A 97 3.02 5.03 4.88
CA ILE A 97 2.92 6.47 4.62
C ILE A 97 1.68 6.70 3.76
N VAL A 98 0.60 7.18 4.39
CA VAL A 98 -0.66 7.43 3.69
C VAL A 98 -0.61 8.80 3.03
N ASN A 99 -0.87 8.85 1.74
CA ASN A 99 -0.99 10.11 1.01
C ASN A 99 -2.45 10.57 1.00
N ASP A 100 -2.80 11.43 1.94
CA ASP A 100 -4.13 11.98 2.16
C ASP A 100 -4.27 13.46 1.75
N ARG A 101 -3.22 14.04 1.14
CA ARG A 101 -3.16 15.41 0.65
C ARG A 101 -2.96 15.45 -0.86
N GLY A 102 -3.53 16.45 -1.50
CA GLY A 102 -3.25 16.82 -2.87
C GLY A 102 -4.48 16.90 -3.76
N ILE A 103 -4.27 17.32 -5.00
CA ILE A 103 -5.33 17.62 -5.97
C ILE A 103 -6.26 16.42 -6.23
N HIS A 104 -5.74 15.18 -6.19
CA HIS A 104 -6.55 13.99 -6.42
C HIS A 104 -7.56 13.74 -5.31
N ILE A 105 -7.21 14.09 -4.06
CA ILE A 105 -8.13 14.02 -2.93
C ILE A 105 -9.20 15.10 -3.07
N CYS A 106 -8.80 16.35 -3.40
CA CYS A 106 -9.73 17.46 -3.64
C CYS A 106 -10.70 17.17 -4.78
N LYS A 107 -10.31 16.44 -5.84
CA LYS A 107 -11.22 16.00 -6.90
C LYS A 107 -12.35 15.12 -6.37
N SER A 108 -12.05 14.15 -5.51
CA SER A 108 -13.07 13.30 -4.88
C SER A 108 -13.96 14.11 -3.94
N MET A 109 -13.37 15.01 -3.15
CA MET A 109 -14.11 15.89 -2.23
C MET A 109 -15.08 16.79 -2.99
N LEU A 110 -14.62 17.46 -4.06
CA LEU A 110 -15.43 18.32 -4.89
C LEU A 110 -16.58 17.55 -5.58
N ALA A 111 -16.28 16.36 -6.09
CA ALA A 111 -17.30 15.49 -6.69
C ALA A 111 -18.39 15.10 -5.67
N TRP A 112 -18.00 14.77 -4.46
CA TRP A 112 -18.96 14.44 -3.39
C TRP A 112 -19.81 15.66 -3.02
N GLN A 113 -19.24 16.85 -2.93
CA GLN A 113 -20.00 18.09 -2.67
C GLN A 113 -21.01 18.40 -3.78
N LYS A 114 -20.59 18.27 -5.05
CA LYS A 114 -21.43 18.65 -6.21
C LYS A 114 -22.53 17.63 -6.49
N TRP A 115 -22.24 16.33 -6.35
CA TRP A 115 -23.12 15.26 -6.87
C TRP A 115 -23.45 14.18 -5.82
N GLY A 116 -22.84 14.24 -4.64
CA GLY A 116 -23.00 13.20 -3.62
C GLY A 116 -24.27 13.35 -2.77
N ASN A 117 -24.92 14.53 -2.77
CA ASN A 117 -26.13 14.80 -1.96
C ASN A 117 -25.98 14.36 -0.49
N GLY A 118 -24.77 14.43 0.06
CA GLY A 118 -24.52 14.07 1.46
C GLY A 118 -24.44 12.58 1.74
N ILE A 119 -24.44 11.69 0.72
CA ILE A 119 -24.41 10.23 0.89
C ILE A 119 -23.20 9.77 1.71
N THR A 120 -23.46 8.82 2.62
CA THR A 120 -22.41 8.18 3.43
C THR A 120 -22.17 6.73 2.97
N PRO A 121 -21.06 6.10 3.37
CA PRO A 121 -20.80 4.69 3.05
C PRO A 121 -21.92 3.75 3.48
N GLU A 122 -22.50 3.96 4.65
CA GLU A 122 -23.60 3.18 5.20
C GLU A 122 -24.86 3.30 4.33
N GLN A 123 -25.21 4.52 3.92
CA GLN A 123 -26.36 4.78 3.06
C GLN A 123 -26.16 4.22 1.65
N ALA A 124 -24.91 4.23 1.16
CA ALA A 124 -24.57 3.66 -0.14
C ALA A 124 -24.43 2.13 -0.12
N GLY A 125 -24.37 1.51 1.07
CA GLY A 125 -24.08 0.09 1.24
C GLY A 125 -22.70 -0.30 0.68
N LYS A 126 -21.71 0.62 0.76
CA LYS A 126 -20.35 0.46 0.20
C LYS A 126 -19.29 0.75 1.24
N LYS A 127 -18.14 0.08 1.10
CA LYS A 127 -16.92 0.44 1.82
C LYS A 127 -16.53 1.89 1.54
N GLY A 128 -16.00 2.60 2.55
CA GLY A 128 -15.69 4.01 2.43
C GLY A 128 -14.68 4.34 1.32
N ASP A 129 -13.61 3.58 1.20
CA ASP A 129 -12.60 3.75 0.14
C ASP A 129 -13.17 3.50 -1.26
N HIS A 130 -14.13 2.56 -1.41
CA HIS A 130 -14.84 2.34 -2.66
C HIS A 130 -15.77 3.50 -3.01
N LEU A 131 -16.51 4.03 -2.03
CA LEU A 131 -17.38 5.19 -2.26
C LEU A 131 -16.57 6.40 -2.72
N ILE A 132 -15.45 6.69 -2.06
CA ILE A 132 -14.56 7.79 -2.44
C ILE A 132 -13.96 7.58 -3.83
N GLY A 133 -13.59 6.35 -4.15
CA GLY A 133 -13.13 5.96 -5.49
C GLY A 133 -14.17 6.21 -6.58
N ASP A 134 -15.46 5.93 -6.31
CA ASP A 134 -16.54 6.23 -7.23
C ASP A 134 -16.64 7.74 -7.51
N PHE A 135 -16.51 8.59 -6.50
CA PHE A 135 -16.50 10.04 -6.68
C PHE A 135 -15.26 10.53 -7.44
N TYR A 136 -14.11 9.89 -7.26
CA TYR A 136 -12.94 10.17 -8.08
C TYR A 136 -13.20 9.90 -9.58
N VAL A 137 -13.81 8.75 -9.88
CA VAL A 137 -14.20 8.38 -11.25
C VAL A 137 -15.28 9.33 -11.80
N LEU A 138 -16.24 9.70 -10.95
CA LEU A 138 -17.30 10.64 -11.33
C LEU A 138 -16.72 12.03 -11.70
N PHE A 139 -15.75 12.52 -10.90
CA PHE A 139 -15.03 13.75 -11.23
C PHE A 139 -14.37 13.65 -12.61
N ASP A 140 -13.63 12.59 -12.87
CA ASP A 140 -12.92 12.38 -14.13
C ASP A 140 -13.88 12.36 -15.33
N LYS A 141 -15.04 11.73 -15.17
CA LYS A 141 -16.09 11.70 -16.20
C LYS A 141 -16.59 13.11 -16.56
N HIS A 142 -16.92 13.91 -15.55
CA HIS A 142 -17.38 15.29 -15.77
C HIS A 142 -16.27 16.18 -16.32
N TYR A 143 -15.07 16.05 -15.79
CA TYR A 143 -13.89 16.77 -16.26
C TYR A 143 -13.60 16.50 -17.75
N ARG A 144 -13.63 15.23 -18.17
CA ARG A 144 -13.41 14.88 -19.58
C ARG A 144 -14.49 15.42 -20.49
N ALA A 145 -15.75 15.42 -20.07
CA ALA A 145 -16.85 16.02 -20.81
C ALA A 145 -16.65 17.53 -20.98
N GLU A 146 -16.33 18.23 -19.89
CA GLU A 146 -16.06 19.67 -19.89
C GLU A 146 -14.87 20.03 -20.79
N VAL A 147 -13.75 19.27 -20.69
CA VAL A 147 -12.58 19.49 -21.56
C VAL A 147 -12.92 19.25 -23.03
N ALA A 148 -13.75 18.26 -23.35
CA ALA A 148 -14.16 18.01 -24.73
C ALA A 148 -14.98 19.18 -25.29
N GLU A 149 -15.93 19.71 -24.52
CA GLU A 149 -16.74 20.88 -24.91
C GLU A 149 -15.86 22.13 -25.12
N LEU A 150 -14.95 22.40 -24.17
CA LEU A 150 -14.03 23.53 -24.27
C LEU A 150 -13.07 23.38 -25.47
N THR A 151 -12.59 22.16 -25.73
CA THR A 151 -11.72 21.87 -26.86
C THR A 151 -12.43 22.16 -28.18
N ALA A 152 -13.69 21.71 -28.31
CA ALA A 152 -14.50 22.00 -29.49
C ALA A 152 -14.66 23.52 -29.74
N LYS A 153 -14.98 24.26 -28.67
CA LYS A 153 -15.08 25.72 -28.71
C LYS A 153 -13.79 26.39 -29.15
N PHE A 154 -12.64 26.00 -28.58
CA PHE A 154 -11.35 26.59 -28.92
C PHE A 154 -10.89 26.25 -30.36
N ARG A 155 -11.31 25.11 -30.91
CA ARG A 155 -11.12 24.79 -32.32
C ARG A 155 -11.93 25.72 -33.23
N GLU A 156 -13.17 26.02 -32.88
CA GLU A 156 -13.99 26.99 -33.56
C GLU A 156 -13.39 28.41 -33.53
N GLU A 157 -12.66 28.75 -32.46
CA GLU A 157 -11.89 29.99 -32.33
C GLU A 157 -10.58 30.00 -33.15
N GLY A 158 -10.23 28.88 -33.83
CA GLY A 158 -9.11 28.78 -34.77
C GLY A 158 -7.83 28.19 -34.20
N LEU A 159 -7.86 27.56 -33.00
CA LEU A 159 -6.72 26.83 -32.46
C LEU A 159 -6.60 25.45 -33.12
N ASP A 160 -5.37 24.97 -33.27
CA ASP A 160 -5.15 23.56 -33.63
C ASP A 160 -5.56 22.61 -32.52
N ASP A 161 -5.63 21.31 -32.82
CA ASP A 161 -6.13 20.27 -31.89
C ASP A 161 -5.36 20.19 -30.61
N GLU A 162 -4.05 20.31 -30.64
CA GLU A 162 -3.18 20.20 -29.47
C GLU A 162 -3.26 21.44 -28.59
N ALA A 163 -3.19 22.63 -29.19
CA ALA A 163 -3.34 23.90 -28.50
C ALA A 163 -4.74 24.07 -27.88
N ALA A 164 -5.80 23.69 -28.63
CA ALA A 164 -7.19 23.74 -28.15
C ALA A 164 -7.39 22.84 -26.92
N LYS A 165 -6.85 21.63 -26.95
CA LYS A 165 -6.92 20.69 -25.84
C LYS A 165 -6.12 21.18 -24.60
N ALA A 166 -4.89 21.62 -24.80
CA ALA A 166 -4.06 22.16 -23.73
C ALA A 166 -4.71 23.37 -23.03
N LYS A 167 -5.29 24.28 -23.84
CA LYS A 167 -6.04 25.42 -23.32
C LYS A 167 -7.30 24.99 -22.57
N ALA A 168 -8.04 24.01 -23.09
CA ALA A 168 -9.23 23.47 -22.43
C ALA A 168 -8.91 22.85 -21.07
N GLU A 169 -7.84 22.07 -20.96
CA GLU A 169 -7.39 21.50 -19.69
C GLU A 169 -6.98 22.59 -18.68
N GLN A 170 -6.32 23.65 -19.14
CA GLN A 170 -5.91 24.78 -18.30
C GLN A 170 -7.08 25.64 -17.86
N GLU A 171 -8.08 25.82 -18.72
CA GLU A 171 -9.22 26.69 -18.47
C GLU A 171 -10.43 25.99 -17.84
N SER A 172 -10.35 24.66 -17.64
CA SER A 172 -11.43 23.88 -17.03
C SER A 172 -11.89 24.47 -15.71
N PRO A 173 -13.16 24.93 -15.60
CA PRO A 173 -13.74 25.41 -14.36
C PRO A 173 -13.66 24.37 -13.24
N LEU A 174 -13.97 23.11 -13.57
CA LEU A 174 -13.97 22.03 -12.58
C LEU A 174 -12.57 21.77 -11.99
N MET A 175 -11.52 21.89 -12.83
CA MET A 175 -10.16 21.77 -12.35
C MET A 175 -9.72 22.98 -11.51
N LYS A 176 -10.15 24.19 -11.91
CA LYS A 176 -9.88 25.40 -11.13
C LYS A 176 -10.52 25.32 -9.73
N GLU A 177 -11.79 24.89 -9.65
CA GLU A 177 -12.45 24.68 -8.36
C GLU A 177 -11.72 23.64 -7.49
N ALA A 178 -11.21 22.55 -8.08
CA ALA A 178 -10.42 21.57 -7.34
C ALA A 178 -9.10 22.16 -6.80
N HIS A 179 -8.44 23.01 -7.59
CA HIS A 179 -7.24 23.74 -7.15
C HIS A 179 -7.55 24.76 -6.06
N GLU A 180 -8.64 25.51 -6.17
CA GLU A 180 -9.08 26.43 -5.12
C GLU A 180 -9.39 25.68 -3.82
N MET A 181 -10.00 24.50 -3.90
CA MET A 181 -10.21 23.65 -2.72
C MET A 181 -8.89 23.23 -2.07
N LEU A 182 -7.86 22.88 -2.86
CA LEU A 182 -6.54 22.56 -2.34
C LEU A 182 -5.91 23.77 -1.65
N VAL A 183 -5.98 24.96 -2.25
CA VAL A 183 -5.48 26.20 -1.64
C VAL A 183 -6.19 26.49 -0.31
N LYS A 184 -7.51 26.34 -0.26
CA LYS A 184 -8.28 26.47 0.99
C LYS A 184 -7.87 25.44 2.04
N TRP A 185 -7.66 24.19 1.62
CA TRP A 185 -7.15 23.14 2.51
C TRP A 185 -5.80 23.52 3.11
N GLU A 186 -4.87 24.04 2.30
CA GLU A 186 -3.53 24.48 2.73
C GLU A 186 -3.60 25.71 3.65
N ALA A 187 -4.58 26.58 3.42
CA ALA A 187 -4.87 27.74 4.28
C ALA A 187 -5.61 27.37 5.58
N ASN A 188 -5.86 26.09 5.85
CA ASN A 188 -6.62 25.58 6.99
C ASN A 188 -8.07 26.10 7.05
N ASP A 189 -8.74 26.25 5.90
CA ASP A 189 -10.16 26.57 5.85
C ASP A 189 -10.96 25.51 6.61
N PRO A 190 -11.77 25.90 7.61
CA PRO A 190 -12.40 24.96 8.53
C PRO A 190 -13.43 24.05 7.85
N GLU A 191 -14.14 24.54 6.82
CA GLU A 191 -15.16 23.75 6.12
C GLU A 191 -14.49 22.68 5.23
N VAL A 192 -13.44 23.09 4.50
CA VAL A 192 -12.68 22.16 3.66
C VAL A 192 -11.94 21.11 4.49
N ARG A 193 -11.39 21.51 5.64
CA ARG A 193 -10.74 20.59 6.57
C ARG A 193 -11.72 19.59 7.17
N ALA A 194 -12.90 20.05 7.61
CA ALA A 194 -13.92 19.15 8.14
C ALA A 194 -14.41 18.13 7.10
N LEU A 195 -14.58 18.56 5.85
CA LEU A 195 -14.91 17.64 4.75
C LEU A 195 -13.79 16.62 4.49
N TRP A 196 -12.55 17.08 4.44
CA TRP A 196 -11.37 16.24 4.26
C TRP A 196 -11.25 15.20 5.38
N GLU A 197 -11.38 15.59 6.64
CA GLU A 197 -11.35 14.68 7.79
C GLU A 197 -12.47 13.63 7.70
N LYS A 198 -13.68 14.08 7.41
CA LYS A 198 -14.84 13.20 7.25
C LYS A 198 -14.61 12.13 6.17
N MET A 199 -14.19 12.53 4.98
CA MET A 199 -14.03 11.63 3.86
C MET A 199 -12.82 10.70 4.05
N ASN A 200 -11.70 11.20 4.58
CA ASN A 200 -10.54 10.36 4.89
C ASN A 200 -10.84 9.34 6.00
N SER A 201 -11.66 9.69 7.00
CA SER A 201 -12.08 8.73 8.04
C SER A 201 -12.76 7.49 7.43
N TRP A 202 -13.58 7.69 6.39
CA TRP A 202 -14.20 6.59 5.67
C TRP A 202 -13.19 5.73 4.89
N VAL A 203 -12.21 6.39 4.27
CA VAL A 203 -11.15 5.68 3.53
C VAL A 203 -10.28 4.88 4.48
N TYR A 204 -9.87 5.45 5.61
CA TYR A 204 -9.04 4.77 6.61
C TYR A 204 -9.76 3.53 7.17
N ALA A 205 -11.04 3.65 7.49
CA ALA A 205 -11.84 2.50 7.92
C ALA A 205 -11.88 1.40 6.85
N GLY A 206 -12.02 1.78 5.56
CA GLY A 206 -12.00 0.85 4.44
C GLY A 206 -10.63 0.20 4.23
N PHE A 207 -9.53 0.92 4.39
CA PHE A 207 -8.18 0.35 4.33
C PHE A 207 -7.92 -0.61 5.48
N ASP A 208 -8.32 -0.26 6.70
CA ASP A 208 -8.16 -1.10 7.88
C ASP A 208 -8.89 -2.45 7.74
N GLU A 209 -10.09 -2.44 7.19
CA GLU A 209 -10.83 -3.66 6.86
C GLU A 209 -10.05 -4.54 5.88
N THR A 210 -9.45 -3.94 4.84
CA THR A 210 -8.64 -4.67 3.87
C THR A 210 -7.36 -5.23 4.51
N TYR A 211 -6.65 -4.44 5.33
CA TYR A 211 -5.45 -4.92 6.03
C TYR A 211 -5.74 -6.08 6.97
N LYS A 212 -6.85 -6.01 7.70
CA LYS A 212 -7.33 -7.12 8.55
C LYS A 212 -7.62 -8.38 7.75
N ALA A 213 -8.29 -8.24 6.60
CA ALA A 213 -8.59 -9.36 5.72
C ALA A 213 -7.33 -10.01 5.12
N LEU A 214 -6.28 -9.21 4.84
CA LEU A 214 -4.98 -9.68 4.37
C LEU A 214 -4.11 -10.27 5.49
N GLY A 215 -4.42 -10.04 6.75
CA GLY A 215 -3.58 -10.41 7.88
C GLY A 215 -2.27 -9.61 7.98
N VAL A 216 -2.24 -8.39 7.44
CA VAL A 216 -1.09 -7.48 7.51
C VAL A 216 -1.35 -6.35 8.50
N GLY A 217 -0.27 -5.77 9.05
CA GLY A 217 -0.37 -4.67 10.01
C GLY A 217 0.87 -3.78 9.98
N PHE A 218 0.82 -2.67 10.72
CA PHE A 218 1.87 -1.66 10.79
C PHE A 218 2.13 -1.29 12.24
N ASP A 219 3.39 -1.02 12.57
CA ASP A 219 3.79 -0.51 13.90
C ASP A 219 3.63 1.02 13.93
N LYS A 220 3.76 1.68 12.75
CA LYS A 220 3.60 3.12 12.61
C LYS A 220 2.94 3.47 11.28
N ILE A 221 1.90 4.32 11.35
CA ILE A 221 1.28 4.94 10.17
C ILE A 221 1.55 6.44 10.22
N TYR A 222 2.00 7.00 9.10
CA TYR A 222 2.21 8.42 8.89
C TYR A 222 1.13 8.95 7.94
N TYR A 223 0.60 10.15 8.29
CA TYR A 223 -0.42 10.86 7.54
C TYR A 223 0.11 12.22 7.11
#